data_a1c44c27a7d43f7a1451e1042687253a
#
_entry.id   a1c44c27a7d43f7a1451e1042687253a
#
_cell.length_a   1.000
_cell.length_b   1.000
_cell.length_c   1.000
_cell.angle_alpha   90.00
_cell.angle_beta   90.00
_cell.angle_gamma   90.00
#
_symmetry.space_group_name_H-M   'P 1'
#
loop_
_entity.id
_entity.type
_entity.pdbx_description
1 polymer ?
#
loop_
_entity_poly.entity_id
_entity_poly.type
_entity_poly.pdbx_seq_one_letter_code
_entity_poly.pdbx_strand_id
1 'polypeptide(L)'
;MNNPTELRDSAQPLLEVDGLSVDFAVDNYWVPAAKDLNYFVEAGKCLAIVGESGSGKSASSMAMLGLLPKTARVRGSVKLAGREILGLKPDELQRVRGSEVAVIFQEPMTALNPVFTVGFQIIETLRTHFGITPAEAKKRALELLELVELPDPEKAFNSYPHQLSGGQRQRAMIAQSVSCDPAVLIADEPTTALDVTVQAEILDLMRDLGHRLGSAILLITHDMGVVADLADDIIVMRNGEIVERGTVEGVFSDPQHPYTKQLLAAVPRIGDTGEDGEVIDTTAALAGDTATIRLAEVAAREDADRRSGLGAPVLQFEDVAIDYPSKGRVPAFRAVEHANFTIYPGEVTGLVGESGSGKSTIGRAAIGLLPIAEGKASVVGVDISHANRRLLHTVHKDVGIVFQDPSSSLNPRLPVGQSIGEPLLLAKQAKGAALETRVKQLLDAVELPRSYSSRYPHELSGGQKQRIGIARALALEPKLLIADEPTSALDVSVQAKVLELLQRLQRDLGFACLFISHDLAVVDTLADRIIVMSHGEIVEQGATGQILRAPKQAYTQRLIAAVPVPDPAEQRARREARAALLAEHDL
;
A
#
# COMPACT_ATOMS: atom_id res chain seq x y z
N MET A 1 0.33 1.92 -40.35
CA MET A 1 0.19 2.11 -38.91
C MET A 1 -1.24 2.61 -38.72
N ASN A 2 -2.09 1.85 -38.08
CA ASN A 2 -3.40 2.38 -37.71
C ASN A 2 -3.14 3.46 -36.65
N ASN A 3 -3.68 4.65 -36.90
CA ASN A 3 -3.61 5.74 -35.93
C ASN A 3 -4.38 5.29 -34.67
N PRO A 4 -3.83 5.38 -33.46
CA PRO A 4 -4.56 5.03 -32.23
C PRO A 4 -5.95 5.68 -32.12
N THR A 5 -6.11 6.86 -32.72
CA THR A 5 -7.39 7.57 -32.79
C THR A 5 -8.43 6.84 -33.68
N GLU A 6 -8.02 6.15 -34.76
CA GLU A 6 -8.93 5.37 -35.63
C GLU A 6 -9.41 4.07 -34.95
N LEU A 7 -8.65 3.52 -34.02
CA LEU A 7 -9.02 2.32 -33.25
C LEU A 7 -10.17 2.60 -32.27
N ARG A 8 -10.32 3.85 -31.81
CA ARG A 8 -11.31 4.27 -30.80
C ARG A 8 -12.70 4.49 -31.34
N ASP A 9 -12.84 4.76 -32.63
CA ASP A 9 -14.15 5.04 -33.30
C ASP A 9 -14.89 3.77 -33.75
N SER A 10 -14.41 2.59 -33.39
CA SER A 10 -15.06 1.33 -33.78
C SER A 10 -16.28 1.04 -32.91
N ALA A 11 -17.39 0.62 -33.54
CA ALA A 11 -18.59 0.14 -32.87
C ALA A 11 -18.39 -1.23 -32.16
N GLN A 12 -17.15 -1.75 -32.17
CA GLN A 12 -16.75 -3.01 -31.52
C GLN A 12 -15.96 -2.73 -30.25
N PRO A 13 -15.93 -3.67 -29.28
CA PRO A 13 -15.05 -3.59 -28.10
C PRO A 13 -13.60 -3.34 -28.53
N LEU A 14 -12.91 -2.44 -27.81
CA LEU A 14 -11.54 -2.08 -28.13
C LEU A 14 -10.58 -3.23 -27.79
N LEU A 15 -10.77 -3.88 -26.64
CA LEU A 15 -10.06 -5.08 -26.23
C LEU A 15 -11.08 -6.21 -26.01
N GLU A 16 -10.88 -7.36 -26.68
CA GLU A 16 -11.72 -8.56 -26.53
C GLU A 16 -10.82 -9.75 -26.16
N VAL A 17 -11.17 -10.44 -25.09
CA VAL A 17 -10.47 -11.63 -24.57
C VAL A 17 -11.44 -12.78 -24.57
N ASP A 18 -11.10 -13.86 -25.28
CA ASP A 18 -11.95 -15.05 -25.47
C ASP A 18 -11.16 -16.33 -25.17
N GLY A 19 -11.61 -17.08 -24.15
CA GLY A 19 -11.03 -18.34 -23.73
C GLY A 19 -9.56 -18.26 -23.26
N LEU A 20 -9.09 -17.09 -22.79
CA LEU A 20 -7.70 -16.91 -22.41
C LEU A 20 -7.33 -17.78 -21.22
N SER A 21 -6.36 -18.67 -21.43
CA SER A 21 -5.85 -19.58 -20.41
C SER A 21 -4.33 -19.51 -20.34
N VAL A 22 -3.79 -19.49 -19.12
CA VAL A 22 -2.36 -19.39 -18.83
C VAL A 22 -1.95 -20.49 -17.89
N ASP A 23 -0.99 -21.32 -18.29
CA ASP A 23 -0.40 -22.35 -17.46
C ASP A 23 1.11 -22.13 -17.31
N PHE A 24 1.67 -22.40 -16.13
CA PHE A 24 3.11 -22.39 -15.87
C PHE A 24 3.64 -23.81 -15.65
N ALA A 25 4.80 -24.11 -16.22
CA ALA A 25 5.51 -25.37 -15.97
C ALA A 25 6.23 -25.29 -14.60
N VAL A 26 5.82 -26.13 -13.65
CA VAL A 26 6.41 -26.27 -12.31
C VAL A 26 6.67 -27.76 -12.07
N ASP A 27 7.90 -28.16 -11.78
CA ASP A 27 8.28 -29.54 -11.45
C ASP A 27 7.68 -30.61 -12.40
N ASN A 28 7.77 -30.36 -13.72
CA ASN A 28 7.19 -31.21 -14.78
C ASN A 28 5.66 -31.26 -14.85
N TYR A 29 4.93 -30.45 -14.13
CA TYR A 29 3.47 -30.33 -14.20
C TYR A 29 3.09 -28.92 -14.72
N TRP A 30 1.94 -28.85 -15.41
CA TRP A 30 1.34 -27.58 -15.79
C TRP A 30 0.39 -27.12 -14.69
N VAL A 31 0.72 -25.99 -14.09
CA VAL A 31 -0.11 -25.35 -13.05
C VAL A 31 -0.90 -24.21 -13.71
N PRO A 32 -2.23 -24.28 -13.73
CA PRO A 32 -3.05 -23.22 -14.32
C PRO A 32 -3.05 -21.98 -13.43
N ALA A 33 -2.72 -20.83 -14.03
CA ALA A 33 -2.78 -19.51 -13.38
C ALA A 33 -4.02 -18.72 -13.81
N ALA A 34 -4.48 -18.90 -15.06
CA ALA A 34 -5.73 -18.35 -15.57
C ALA A 34 -6.44 -19.40 -16.44
N LYS A 35 -7.78 -19.45 -16.36
CA LYS A 35 -8.59 -20.50 -16.96
C LYS A 35 -9.80 -19.90 -17.66
N ASP A 36 -9.86 -20.03 -18.98
CA ASP A 36 -11.01 -19.70 -19.80
C ASP A 36 -11.60 -18.31 -19.54
N LEU A 37 -10.72 -17.30 -19.50
CA LEU A 37 -11.15 -15.91 -19.23
C LEU A 37 -11.83 -15.32 -20.45
N ASN A 38 -13.02 -14.75 -20.24
CA ASN A 38 -13.86 -14.15 -21.28
C ASN A 38 -14.33 -12.78 -20.83
N TYR A 39 -13.87 -11.70 -21.48
CA TYR A 39 -14.29 -10.33 -21.20
C TYR A 39 -13.90 -9.36 -22.33
N PHE A 40 -14.43 -8.15 -22.26
CA PHE A 40 -14.09 -7.08 -23.19
C PHE A 40 -13.99 -5.73 -22.49
N VAL A 41 -13.34 -4.78 -23.13
CA VAL A 41 -13.25 -3.38 -22.66
C VAL A 41 -13.58 -2.47 -23.81
N GLU A 42 -14.49 -1.53 -23.58
CA GLU A 42 -14.89 -0.52 -24.55
C GLU A 42 -13.93 0.68 -24.51
N ALA A 43 -13.88 1.46 -25.61
CA ALA A 43 -13.09 2.67 -25.65
C ALA A 43 -13.55 3.70 -24.59
N GLY A 44 -12.61 4.30 -23.88
CA GLY A 44 -12.89 5.29 -22.84
C GLY A 44 -13.49 4.73 -21.55
N LYS A 45 -13.61 3.38 -21.42
CA LYS A 45 -14.09 2.71 -20.23
C LYS A 45 -12.96 2.13 -19.39
N CYS A 46 -13.20 2.04 -18.09
CA CYS A 46 -12.31 1.38 -17.16
C CYS A 46 -12.92 0.06 -16.66
N LEU A 47 -12.28 -1.06 -17.00
CA LEU A 47 -12.60 -2.40 -16.46
C LEU A 47 -11.61 -2.75 -15.36
N ALA A 48 -12.09 -2.99 -14.15
CA ALA A 48 -11.28 -3.50 -13.06
C ALA A 48 -11.28 -5.03 -13.01
N ILE A 49 -10.10 -5.64 -12.83
CA ILE A 49 -9.93 -7.05 -12.49
C ILE A 49 -9.42 -7.12 -11.05
N VAL A 50 -10.21 -7.71 -10.16
CA VAL A 50 -9.89 -7.80 -8.72
C VAL A 50 -9.78 -9.25 -8.24
N GLY A 51 -9.10 -9.45 -7.11
CA GLY A 51 -8.93 -10.76 -6.46
C GLY A 51 -7.65 -10.82 -5.64
N GLU A 52 -7.48 -11.87 -4.86
CA GLU A 52 -6.28 -12.09 -4.03
C GLU A 52 -5.02 -12.31 -4.88
N SER A 53 -3.85 -12.17 -4.25
CA SER A 53 -2.57 -12.53 -4.88
C SER A 53 -2.57 -13.99 -5.35
N GLY A 54 -2.03 -14.22 -6.54
CA GLY A 54 -2.07 -15.56 -7.15
C GLY A 54 -3.41 -15.96 -7.82
N SER A 55 -4.43 -15.07 -7.86
CA SER A 55 -5.68 -15.35 -8.60
C SER A 55 -5.54 -15.30 -10.13
N GLY A 56 -4.37 -14.94 -10.67
CA GLY A 56 -4.08 -14.96 -12.11
C GLY A 56 -4.21 -13.60 -12.83
N LYS A 57 -4.52 -12.51 -12.14
CA LYS A 57 -4.75 -11.16 -12.72
C LYS A 57 -3.57 -10.68 -13.59
N SER A 58 -2.40 -10.49 -12.98
CA SER A 58 -1.21 -10.01 -13.69
C SER A 58 -0.70 -11.03 -14.73
N ALA A 59 -0.86 -12.34 -14.47
CA ALA A 59 -0.50 -13.37 -15.45
C ALA A 59 -1.36 -13.27 -16.72
N SER A 60 -2.68 -13.01 -16.60
CA SER A 60 -3.57 -12.85 -17.74
C SER A 60 -3.23 -11.61 -18.56
N SER A 61 -2.95 -10.46 -17.92
CA SER A 61 -2.60 -9.23 -18.63
C SER A 61 -1.23 -9.31 -19.32
N MET A 62 -0.22 -9.87 -18.65
CA MET A 62 1.11 -10.07 -19.25
C MET A 62 1.09 -11.07 -20.41
N ALA A 63 0.17 -12.06 -20.38
CA ALA A 63 -0.01 -13.01 -21.46
C ALA A 63 -0.41 -12.35 -22.78
N MET A 64 -1.29 -11.33 -22.74
CA MET A 64 -1.78 -10.61 -23.92
C MET A 64 -0.63 -9.97 -24.71
N LEU A 65 0.39 -9.50 -24.01
CA LEU A 65 1.55 -8.83 -24.58
C LEU A 65 2.77 -9.76 -24.75
N GLY A 66 2.63 -11.07 -24.50
CA GLY A 66 3.74 -12.00 -24.60
C GLY A 66 4.92 -11.68 -23.67
N LEU A 67 4.62 -11.13 -22.48
CA LEU A 67 5.63 -10.76 -21.46
C LEU A 67 5.89 -11.90 -20.45
N LEU A 68 5.17 -12.99 -20.54
CA LEU A 68 5.38 -14.16 -19.69
C LEU A 68 6.69 -14.90 -20.04
N PRO A 69 7.30 -15.58 -19.05
CA PRO A 69 8.49 -16.38 -19.28
C PRO A 69 8.20 -17.56 -20.23
N LYS A 70 9.24 -18.10 -20.87
CA LYS A 70 9.12 -19.23 -21.82
C LYS A 70 8.56 -20.53 -21.19
N THR A 71 8.51 -20.60 -19.87
CA THR A 71 7.88 -21.68 -19.09
C THR A 71 6.37 -21.54 -19.00
N ALA A 72 5.79 -20.45 -19.52
CA ALA A 72 4.35 -20.26 -19.60
C ALA A 72 3.82 -20.77 -20.95
N ARG A 73 2.59 -21.30 -20.91
CA ARG A 73 1.79 -21.68 -22.08
C ARG A 73 0.52 -20.85 -22.07
N VAL A 74 0.25 -20.16 -23.18
CA VAL A 74 -0.94 -19.32 -23.35
C VAL A 74 -1.83 -19.91 -24.44
N ARG A 75 -3.15 -19.93 -24.22
CA ARG A 75 -4.18 -20.39 -25.16
C ARG A 75 -5.35 -19.41 -25.12
N GLY A 76 -6.15 -19.39 -26.19
CA GLY A 76 -7.30 -18.51 -26.35
C GLY A 76 -7.09 -17.51 -27.46
N SER A 77 -7.82 -16.42 -27.43
CA SER A 77 -7.77 -15.30 -28.40
C SER A 77 -7.78 -13.96 -27.65
N VAL A 78 -6.98 -13.02 -28.14
CA VAL A 78 -6.97 -11.63 -27.64
C VAL A 78 -6.99 -10.70 -28.84
N LYS A 79 -8.08 -9.93 -29.01
CA LYS A 79 -8.24 -9.02 -30.13
C LYS A 79 -8.20 -7.57 -29.67
N LEU A 80 -7.46 -6.76 -30.39
CA LEU A 80 -7.41 -5.31 -30.26
C LEU A 80 -8.12 -4.69 -31.47
N ALA A 81 -9.25 -4.02 -31.25
CA ALA A 81 -10.12 -3.51 -32.32
C ALA A 81 -10.38 -4.57 -33.42
N GLY A 82 -10.73 -5.78 -33.03
CA GLY A 82 -11.02 -6.92 -33.91
C GLY A 82 -9.79 -7.63 -34.49
N ARG A 83 -8.55 -7.11 -34.31
CA ARG A 83 -7.30 -7.74 -34.77
C ARG A 83 -6.72 -8.64 -33.69
N GLU A 84 -6.46 -9.90 -34.01
CA GLU A 84 -5.79 -10.85 -33.12
C GLU A 84 -4.35 -10.39 -32.80
N ILE A 85 -4.03 -10.30 -31.51
CA ILE A 85 -2.70 -9.91 -31.02
C ILE A 85 -1.98 -11.05 -30.30
N LEU A 86 -2.67 -12.11 -29.90
CA LEU A 86 -2.05 -13.26 -29.28
C LEU A 86 -1.28 -14.08 -30.33
N GLY A 87 -0.03 -14.42 -30.02
CA GLY A 87 0.81 -15.21 -30.93
C GLY A 87 1.44 -14.42 -32.09
N LEU A 88 1.36 -13.09 -32.11
CA LEU A 88 2.08 -12.25 -33.06
C LEU A 88 3.60 -12.52 -33.02
N LYS A 89 4.27 -12.31 -34.15
CA LYS A 89 5.73 -12.37 -34.23
C LYS A 89 6.37 -11.26 -33.36
N PRO A 90 7.59 -11.44 -32.87
CA PRO A 90 8.26 -10.46 -32.02
C PRO A 90 8.27 -9.03 -32.59
N ASP A 91 8.52 -8.88 -33.90
CA ASP A 91 8.57 -7.57 -34.57
C ASP A 91 7.17 -6.90 -34.65
N GLU A 92 6.11 -7.69 -34.81
CA GLU A 92 4.74 -7.19 -34.82
C GLU A 92 4.29 -6.84 -33.41
N LEU A 93 4.64 -7.67 -32.43
CA LEU A 93 4.34 -7.43 -31.03
C LEU A 93 5.08 -6.21 -30.46
N GLN A 94 6.30 -5.94 -30.92
CA GLN A 94 7.04 -4.71 -30.59
C GLN A 94 6.29 -3.45 -31.02
N ARG A 95 5.60 -3.51 -32.16
CA ARG A 95 4.76 -2.37 -32.64
C ARG A 95 3.51 -2.17 -31.82
N VAL A 96 2.94 -3.23 -31.26
CA VAL A 96 1.75 -3.15 -30.39
C VAL A 96 2.12 -2.60 -29.01
N ARG A 97 3.24 -3.10 -28.46
CA ARG A 97 3.71 -2.70 -27.11
C ARG A 97 4.13 -1.23 -27.11
N GLY A 98 3.56 -0.46 -26.19
CA GLY A 98 3.83 0.96 -25.96
C GLY A 98 3.06 1.92 -26.87
N SER A 99 2.73 1.55 -28.12
CA SER A 99 2.00 2.43 -29.05
C SER A 99 0.51 2.14 -29.14
N GLU A 100 0.09 0.88 -29.11
CA GLU A 100 -1.32 0.51 -29.14
C GLU A 100 -1.82 0.07 -27.76
N VAL A 101 -1.01 -0.73 -27.05
CA VAL A 101 -1.24 -1.17 -25.68
C VAL A 101 -0.03 -0.85 -24.84
N ALA A 102 -0.22 -0.06 -23.80
CA ALA A 102 0.82 0.26 -22.81
C ALA A 102 0.53 -0.35 -21.45
N VAL A 103 1.57 -0.50 -20.64
CA VAL A 103 1.48 -1.07 -19.28
C VAL A 103 2.08 -0.12 -18.27
N ILE A 104 1.33 0.16 -17.21
CA ILE A 104 1.82 0.71 -15.95
C ILE A 104 2.08 -0.49 -15.04
N PHE A 105 3.34 -0.72 -14.68
CA PHE A 105 3.75 -1.86 -13.86
C PHE A 105 3.57 -1.58 -12.36
N GLN A 106 3.45 -2.62 -11.58
CA GLN A 106 3.27 -2.57 -10.12
C GLN A 106 4.39 -1.82 -9.40
N GLU A 107 5.65 -2.02 -9.82
CA GLU A 107 6.82 -1.42 -9.19
C GLU A 107 7.58 -0.49 -10.15
N PRO A 108 7.53 0.85 -9.94
CA PRO A 108 8.28 1.78 -10.79
C PRO A 108 9.80 1.55 -10.79
N MET A 109 10.35 1.03 -9.69
CA MET A 109 11.79 0.74 -9.57
C MET A 109 12.25 -0.41 -10.44
N THR A 110 11.38 -1.33 -10.80
CA THR A 110 11.68 -2.45 -11.71
C THR A 110 11.33 -2.11 -13.15
N ALA A 111 10.37 -1.20 -13.37
CA ALA A 111 9.95 -0.76 -14.69
C ALA A 111 10.91 0.27 -15.31
N LEU A 112 11.37 1.24 -14.51
CA LEU A 112 12.34 2.24 -14.96
C LEU A 112 13.77 1.72 -14.81
N ASN A 113 14.58 1.88 -15.83
CA ASN A 113 16.00 1.50 -15.79
C ASN A 113 16.80 2.49 -14.92
N PRO A 114 17.42 2.04 -13.81
CA PRO A 114 18.05 2.94 -12.83
C PRO A 114 19.33 3.61 -13.34
N VAL A 115 19.92 3.16 -14.46
CA VAL A 115 21.15 3.72 -15.01
C VAL A 115 20.94 4.78 -16.11
N PHE A 116 19.67 5.03 -16.49
CA PHE A 116 19.29 6.07 -17.43
C PHE A 116 18.41 7.12 -16.75
N THR A 117 18.50 8.37 -17.23
CA THR A 117 17.59 9.43 -16.76
C THR A 117 16.18 9.18 -17.25
N VAL A 118 15.19 9.73 -16.55
CA VAL A 118 13.78 9.64 -16.94
C VAL A 118 13.54 10.17 -18.35
N GLY A 119 14.07 11.35 -18.65
CA GLY A 119 13.93 11.95 -19.97
C GLY A 119 14.52 11.11 -21.10
N PHE A 120 15.67 10.44 -20.86
CA PHE A 120 16.24 9.53 -21.85
C PHE A 120 15.29 8.38 -22.17
N GLN A 121 14.68 7.77 -21.15
CA GLN A 121 13.79 6.63 -21.33
C GLN A 121 12.50 6.99 -22.07
N ILE A 122 11.92 8.16 -21.79
CA ILE A 122 10.74 8.67 -22.52
C ILE A 122 11.12 8.95 -23.98
N ILE A 123 12.27 9.61 -24.23
CA ILE A 123 12.77 9.88 -25.59
C ILE A 123 12.99 8.58 -26.37
N GLU A 124 13.58 7.58 -25.76
CA GLU A 124 13.83 6.27 -26.38
C GLU A 124 12.52 5.62 -26.82
N THR A 125 11.49 5.63 -25.96
CA THR A 125 10.14 5.13 -26.29
C THR A 125 9.56 5.88 -27.49
N LEU A 126 9.55 7.21 -27.44
CA LEU A 126 9.03 8.06 -28.52
C LEU A 126 9.73 7.81 -29.86
N ARG A 127 11.05 7.72 -29.86
CA ARG A 127 11.83 7.50 -31.07
C ARG A 127 11.77 6.08 -31.62
N THR A 128 11.47 5.12 -30.76
CA THR A 128 11.27 3.72 -31.20
C THR A 128 9.97 3.59 -32.01
N HIS A 129 8.93 4.33 -31.65
CA HIS A 129 7.61 4.23 -32.28
C HIS A 129 7.36 5.32 -33.34
N PHE A 130 7.97 6.50 -33.17
CA PHE A 130 7.80 7.64 -34.09
C PHE A 130 9.15 8.04 -34.71
N GLY A 131 9.12 8.37 -35.99
CA GLY A 131 10.31 8.86 -36.71
C GLY A 131 10.66 10.33 -36.42
N ILE A 132 10.54 10.77 -35.17
CA ILE A 132 10.75 12.16 -34.74
C ILE A 132 12.21 12.45 -34.40
N THR A 133 12.60 13.72 -34.53
CA THR A 133 13.95 14.17 -34.18
C THR A 133 14.19 14.16 -32.66
N PRO A 134 15.45 14.10 -32.20
CA PRO A 134 15.77 14.19 -30.78
C PRO A 134 15.22 15.46 -30.10
N ALA A 135 15.17 16.59 -30.83
CA ALA A 135 14.65 17.85 -30.29
C ALA A 135 13.13 17.81 -30.09
N GLU A 136 12.39 17.27 -31.05
CA GLU A 136 10.94 17.06 -30.94
C GLU A 136 10.62 16.06 -29.83
N ALA A 137 11.37 14.95 -29.75
CA ALA A 137 11.19 13.96 -28.68
C ALA A 137 11.45 14.56 -27.28
N LYS A 138 12.46 15.43 -27.14
CA LYS A 138 12.73 16.13 -25.88
C LYS A 138 11.57 17.07 -25.50
N LYS A 139 11.07 17.84 -26.46
CA LYS A 139 9.92 18.74 -26.24
C LYS A 139 8.71 17.95 -25.76
N ARG A 140 8.37 16.86 -26.49
CA ARG A 140 7.24 15.99 -26.12
C ARG A 140 7.42 15.33 -24.77
N ALA A 141 8.65 14.91 -24.43
CA ALA A 141 8.94 14.33 -23.13
C ALA A 141 8.73 15.32 -21.97
N LEU A 142 9.08 16.59 -22.14
CA LEU A 142 8.80 17.63 -21.14
C LEU A 142 7.31 17.91 -21.01
N GLU A 143 6.58 18.02 -22.13
CA GLU A 143 5.11 18.15 -22.12
C GLU A 143 4.41 16.98 -21.40
N LEU A 144 4.93 15.75 -21.55
CA LEU A 144 4.41 14.58 -20.84
C LEU A 144 4.69 14.64 -19.34
N LEU A 145 5.86 15.14 -18.92
CA LEU A 145 6.20 15.31 -17.51
C LEU A 145 5.37 16.43 -16.86
N GLU A 146 5.02 17.48 -17.62
CA GLU A 146 4.05 18.49 -17.20
C GLU A 146 2.63 17.89 -17.10
N LEU A 147 2.22 17.10 -18.09
CA LEU A 147 0.90 16.45 -18.14
C LEU A 147 0.64 15.55 -16.93
N VAL A 148 1.67 14.88 -16.42
CA VAL A 148 1.58 14.06 -15.21
C VAL A 148 1.87 14.87 -13.92
N GLU A 149 1.85 16.20 -14.02
CA GLU A 149 1.97 17.13 -12.87
C GLU A 149 3.22 16.92 -12.02
N LEU A 150 4.36 16.69 -12.64
CA LEU A 150 5.63 16.70 -11.91
C LEU A 150 6.01 18.15 -11.55
N PRO A 151 6.37 18.45 -10.28
CA PRO A 151 6.60 19.83 -9.81
C PRO A 151 7.70 20.58 -10.57
N ASP A 152 8.72 19.87 -11.06
CA ASP A 152 9.83 20.42 -11.83
C ASP A 152 10.16 19.45 -12.98
N PRO A 153 9.47 19.60 -14.13
CA PRO A 153 9.64 18.71 -15.29
C PRO A 153 11.06 18.64 -15.83
N GLU A 154 11.77 19.78 -15.86
CA GLU A 154 13.16 19.81 -16.35
C GLU A 154 14.13 19.09 -15.40
N LYS A 155 13.97 19.26 -14.10
CA LYS A 155 14.75 18.53 -13.11
C LYS A 155 14.43 17.04 -13.15
N ALA A 156 13.15 16.67 -13.21
CA ALA A 156 12.71 15.29 -13.33
C ALA A 156 13.26 14.62 -14.61
N PHE A 157 13.21 15.33 -15.75
CA PHE A 157 13.76 14.88 -17.03
C PHE A 157 15.26 14.49 -16.92
N ASN A 158 16.05 15.29 -16.19
CA ASN A 158 17.49 15.07 -16.01
C ASN A 158 17.82 14.16 -14.82
N SER A 159 16.83 13.75 -14.02
CA SER A 159 17.01 12.90 -12.84
C SER A 159 17.02 11.41 -13.19
N TYR A 160 17.75 10.64 -12.40
CA TYR A 160 17.66 9.19 -12.40
C TYR A 160 16.47 8.73 -11.53
N PRO A 161 15.87 7.55 -11.80
CA PRO A 161 14.71 7.06 -11.03
C PRO A 161 14.92 7.06 -9.51
N HIS A 162 16.09 6.70 -9.03
CA HIS A 162 16.41 6.64 -7.60
C HIS A 162 16.50 8.01 -6.91
N GLN A 163 16.53 9.11 -7.67
CA GLN A 163 16.57 10.48 -7.16
C GLN A 163 15.17 11.08 -6.96
N LEU A 164 14.13 10.42 -7.45
CA LEU A 164 12.74 10.82 -7.36
C LEU A 164 12.05 10.17 -6.15
N SER A 165 11.02 10.83 -5.59
CA SER A 165 10.14 10.21 -4.58
C SER A 165 9.32 9.06 -5.18
N GLY A 166 8.62 8.28 -4.35
CA GLY A 166 7.74 7.18 -4.81
C GLY A 166 6.69 7.67 -5.80
N GLY A 167 5.93 8.70 -5.44
CA GLY A 167 4.90 9.29 -6.30
C GLY A 167 5.47 9.92 -7.57
N GLN A 168 6.61 10.62 -7.49
CA GLN A 168 7.27 11.18 -8.67
C GLN A 168 7.74 10.09 -9.65
N ARG A 169 8.26 8.97 -9.15
CA ARG A 169 8.61 7.81 -9.99
C ARG A 169 7.39 7.20 -10.66
N GLN A 170 6.28 7.08 -9.93
CA GLN A 170 5.02 6.58 -10.48
C GLN A 170 4.52 7.50 -11.60
N ARG A 171 4.47 8.82 -11.38
CA ARG A 171 4.10 9.82 -12.39
C ARG A 171 5.03 9.75 -13.61
N ALA A 172 6.34 9.59 -13.43
CA ALA A 172 7.31 9.42 -14.52
C ALA A 172 7.07 8.13 -15.32
N MET A 173 6.75 7.02 -14.66
CA MET A 173 6.38 5.76 -15.33
C MET A 173 5.06 5.91 -16.10
N ILE A 174 4.06 6.57 -15.56
CA ILE A 174 2.82 6.89 -16.25
C ILE A 174 3.12 7.74 -17.50
N ALA A 175 3.92 8.81 -17.38
CA ALA A 175 4.34 9.64 -18.53
C ALA A 175 4.97 8.82 -19.65
N GLN A 176 5.87 7.89 -19.30
CA GLN A 176 6.47 6.97 -20.26
C GLN A 176 5.42 6.04 -20.90
N SER A 177 4.50 5.49 -20.11
CA SER A 177 3.47 4.57 -20.60
C SER A 177 2.49 5.24 -21.55
N VAL A 178 2.10 6.49 -21.29
CA VAL A 178 1.15 7.24 -22.16
C VAL A 178 1.85 8.00 -23.29
N SER A 179 3.17 7.94 -23.41
CA SER A 179 3.96 8.76 -24.34
C SER A 179 3.56 8.61 -25.81
N CYS A 180 3.04 7.45 -26.19
CA CYS A 180 2.61 7.15 -27.55
C CYS A 180 1.09 7.19 -27.72
N ASP A 181 0.34 7.79 -26.80
CA ASP A 181 -1.12 7.90 -26.80
C ASP A 181 -1.83 6.53 -27.01
N PRO A 182 -1.55 5.49 -26.19
CA PRO A 182 -2.01 4.13 -26.41
C PRO A 182 -3.54 4.03 -26.41
N ALA A 183 -4.08 3.10 -27.22
CA ALA A 183 -5.53 2.85 -27.24
C ALA A 183 -5.99 2.11 -25.97
N VAL A 184 -5.17 1.19 -25.45
CA VAL A 184 -5.43 0.46 -24.20
C VAL A 184 -4.30 0.69 -23.22
N LEU A 185 -4.64 1.04 -21.98
CA LEU A 185 -3.72 1.19 -20.85
C LEU A 185 -4.00 0.07 -19.84
N ILE A 186 -3.07 -0.86 -19.69
CA ILE A 186 -3.11 -1.88 -18.64
C ILE A 186 -2.42 -1.28 -17.41
N ALA A 187 -3.13 -1.14 -16.30
CA ALA A 187 -2.59 -0.64 -15.05
C ALA A 187 -2.56 -1.77 -14.02
N ASP A 188 -1.38 -2.35 -13.82
CA ASP A 188 -1.18 -3.47 -12.89
C ASP A 188 -0.76 -2.91 -11.51
N GLU A 189 -1.72 -2.86 -10.60
CA GLU A 189 -1.57 -2.31 -9.25
C GLU A 189 -0.89 -0.92 -9.22
N PRO A 190 -1.42 0.08 -9.92
CA PRO A 190 -0.74 1.35 -10.18
C PRO A 190 -0.52 2.22 -8.94
N THR A 191 -1.15 1.91 -7.83
CA THR A 191 -1.09 2.68 -6.58
C THR A 191 -0.51 1.90 -5.40
N THR A 192 -0.09 0.65 -5.61
CA THR A 192 0.51 -0.18 -4.55
C THR A 192 1.78 0.49 -4.01
N ALA A 193 1.94 0.47 -2.69
CA ALA A 193 3.03 1.10 -1.94
C ALA A 193 3.10 2.64 -2.03
N LEU A 194 2.03 3.30 -2.44
CA LEU A 194 1.85 4.75 -2.31
C LEU A 194 1.05 5.06 -1.04
N ASP A 195 1.30 6.23 -0.46
CA ASP A 195 0.41 6.75 0.59
C ASP A 195 -0.93 7.20 0.01
N VAL A 196 -1.95 7.30 0.86
CA VAL A 196 -3.34 7.53 0.44
C VAL A 196 -3.52 8.85 -0.33
N THR A 197 -2.74 9.87 -0.02
CA THR A 197 -2.81 11.18 -0.69
C THR A 197 -2.28 11.08 -2.13
N VAL A 198 -1.07 10.52 -2.29
CA VAL A 198 -0.47 10.28 -3.61
C VAL A 198 -1.28 9.28 -4.42
N GLN A 199 -1.84 8.24 -3.78
CA GLN A 199 -2.77 7.30 -4.43
C GLN A 199 -3.96 8.04 -5.06
N ALA A 200 -4.62 8.92 -4.29
CA ALA A 200 -5.76 9.69 -4.75
C ALA A 200 -5.39 10.62 -5.95
N GLU A 201 -4.24 11.28 -5.89
CA GLU A 201 -3.72 12.10 -7.00
C GLU A 201 -3.44 11.27 -8.27
N ILE A 202 -2.87 10.07 -8.12
CA ILE A 202 -2.62 9.16 -9.26
C ILE A 202 -3.92 8.66 -9.88
N LEU A 203 -4.96 8.39 -9.08
CA LEU A 203 -6.27 7.99 -9.59
C LEU A 203 -6.95 9.13 -10.37
N ASP A 204 -6.88 10.36 -9.88
CA ASP A 204 -7.37 11.53 -10.60
C ASP A 204 -6.62 11.72 -11.92
N LEU A 205 -5.28 11.62 -11.89
CA LEU A 205 -4.46 11.68 -13.10
C LEU A 205 -4.85 10.59 -14.12
N MET A 206 -5.02 9.33 -13.68
CA MET A 206 -5.43 8.24 -14.57
C MET A 206 -6.81 8.47 -15.18
N ARG A 207 -7.76 8.99 -14.41
CA ARG A 207 -9.10 9.35 -14.90
C ARG A 207 -9.02 10.43 -15.96
N ASP A 208 -8.28 11.51 -15.69
CA ASP A 208 -8.09 12.61 -16.62
C ASP A 208 -7.41 12.15 -17.92
N LEU A 209 -6.36 11.33 -17.80
CA LEU A 209 -5.70 10.75 -18.97
C LEU A 209 -6.64 9.84 -19.77
N GLY A 210 -7.43 8.97 -19.11
CA GLY A 210 -8.43 8.14 -19.75
C GLY A 210 -9.42 8.95 -20.58
N HIS A 211 -9.96 10.03 -20.00
CA HIS A 211 -10.87 10.94 -20.69
C HIS A 211 -10.19 11.71 -21.83
N ARG A 212 -9.03 12.32 -21.60
CA ARG A 212 -8.31 13.11 -22.62
C ARG A 212 -7.83 12.28 -23.78
N LEU A 213 -7.32 11.09 -23.52
CA LEU A 213 -6.80 10.19 -24.55
C LEU A 213 -7.89 9.30 -25.16
N GLY A 214 -9.05 9.14 -24.52
CA GLY A 214 -10.08 8.18 -24.90
C GLY A 214 -9.60 6.74 -24.88
N SER A 215 -8.58 6.44 -24.06
CA SER A 215 -8.01 5.11 -23.91
C SER A 215 -8.94 4.22 -23.08
N ALA A 216 -9.04 2.95 -23.43
CA ALA A 216 -9.61 1.95 -22.53
C ALA A 216 -8.60 1.66 -21.40
N ILE A 217 -9.07 1.52 -20.18
CA ILE A 217 -8.23 1.18 -19.03
C ILE A 217 -8.57 -0.23 -18.53
N LEU A 218 -7.59 -1.11 -18.48
CA LEU A 218 -7.68 -2.39 -17.77
C LEU A 218 -6.94 -2.24 -16.45
N LEU A 219 -7.69 -2.01 -15.38
CA LEU A 219 -7.17 -1.83 -14.03
C LEU A 219 -7.07 -3.16 -13.31
N ILE A 220 -5.89 -3.53 -12.85
CA ILE A 220 -5.67 -4.69 -12.01
C ILE A 220 -5.35 -4.20 -10.62
N THR A 221 -6.14 -4.59 -9.63
CA THR A 221 -5.92 -4.21 -8.24
C THR A 221 -6.54 -5.21 -7.28
N HIS A 222 -6.13 -5.18 -6.03
CA HIS A 222 -6.79 -5.87 -4.92
C HIS A 222 -7.54 -4.87 -4.01
N ASP A 223 -7.42 -3.56 -4.27
CA ASP A 223 -8.04 -2.49 -3.49
C ASP A 223 -9.42 -2.12 -4.05
N MET A 224 -10.47 -2.46 -3.30
CA MET A 224 -11.86 -2.21 -3.70
C MET A 224 -12.21 -0.70 -3.66
N GLY A 225 -11.53 0.09 -2.84
CA GLY A 225 -11.69 1.55 -2.84
C GLY A 225 -11.18 2.19 -4.14
N VAL A 226 -10.05 1.71 -4.67
CA VAL A 226 -9.51 2.10 -5.99
C VAL A 226 -10.49 1.73 -7.10
N VAL A 227 -11.12 0.55 -7.02
CA VAL A 227 -12.15 0.13 -7.98
C VAL A 227 -13.35 1.05 -7.91
N ALA A 228 -13.86 1.35 -6.72
CA ALA A 228 -15.00 2.26 -6.50
C ALA A 228 -14.73 3.67 -7.03
N ASP A 229 -13.46 4.11 -7.03
CA ASP A 229 -13.07 5.45 -7.51
C ASP A 229 -12.94 5.55 -9.03
N LEU A 230 -12.36 4.54 -9.69
CA LEU A 230 -11.91 4.66 -11.08
C LEU A 230 -12.72 3.80 -12.06
N ALA A 231 -13.23 2.64 -11.67
CA ALA A 231 -13.75 1.66 -12.61
C ALA A 231 -15.24 1.85 -12.94
N ASP A 232 -15.62 1.55 -14.20
CA ASP A 232 -17.01 1.45 -14.65
C ASP A 232 -17.55 0.03 -14.42
N ASP A 233 -16.75 -0.98 -14.78
CA ASP A 233 -17.09 -2.39 -14.69
C ASP A 233 -16.05 -3.15 -13.88
N ILE A 234 -16.46 -4.27 -13.29
CA ILE A 234 -15.62 -5.10 -12.43
C ILE A 234 -15.71 -6.58 -12.80
N ILE A 235 -14.58 -7.25 -12.73
CA ILE A 235 -14.42 -8.69 -12.78
C ILE A 235 -13.74 -9.16 -11.50
N VAL A 236 -14.35 -10.10 -10.81
CA VAL A 236 -13.76 -10.73 -9.62
C VAL A 236 -13.16 -12.08 -10.01
N MET A 237 -11.87 -12.26 -9.76
CA MET A 237 -11.13 -13.49 -10.06
C MET A 237 -10.76 -14.25 -8.78
N ARG A 238 -10.93 -15.58 -8.84
CA ARG A 238 -10.49 -16.52 -7.80
C ARG A 238 -9.94 -17.80 -8.42
N ASN A 239 -8.75 -18.24 -7.99
CA ASN A 239 -8.11 -19.48 -8.45
C ASN A 239 -8.00 -19.60 -9.99
N GLY A 240 -7.77 -18.48 -10.67
CA GLY A 240 -7.62 -18.42 -12.11
C GLY A 240 -8.92 -18.30 -12.89
N GLU A 241 -10.07 -18.22 -12.26
CA GLU A 241 -11.41 -18.18 -12.88
C GLU A 241 -12.13 -16.87 -12.55
N ILE A 242 -12.99 -16.40 -13.46
CA ILE A 242 -13.93 -15.30 -13.19
C ILE A 242 -15.09 -15.87 -12.39
N VAL A 243 -15.31 -15.36 -11.18
CA VAL A 243 -16.38 -15.80 -10.29
C VAL A 243 -17.57 -14.84 -10.26
N GLU A 244 -17.36 -13.58 -10.57
CA GLU A 244 -18.40 -12.58 -10.68
C GLU A 244 -18.00 -11.46 -11.63
N ARG A 245 -18.96 -10.82 -12.30
CA ARG A 245 -18.78 -9.65 -13.17
C ARG A 245 -20.03 -8.80 -13.20
N GLY A 246 -19.86 -7.50 -13.40
CA GLY A 246 -20.97 -6.54 -13.55
C GLY A 246 -20.47 -5.11 -13.54
N THR A 247 -21.39 -4.17 -13.49
CA THR A 247 -21.06 -2.77 -13.21
C THR A 247 -20.56 -2.63 -11.78
N VAL A 248 -19.70 -1.66 -11.53
CA VAL A 248 -19.16 -1.42 -10.19
C VAL A 248 -20.31 -1.19 -9.20
N GLU A 249 -21.27 -0.33 -9.52
CA GLU A 249 -22.43 -0.07 -8.66
C GLU A 249 -23.22 -1.36 -8.36
N GLY A 250 -23.43 -2.23 -9.36
CA GLY A 250 -24.19 -3.47 -9.21
C GLY A 250 -23.50 -4.46 -8.29
N VAL A 251 -22.21 -4.71 -8.48
CA VAL A 251 -21.45 -5.69 -7.67
C VAL A 251 -21.22 -5.19 -6.24
N PHE A 252 -21.05 -3.87 -6.04
CA PHE A 252 -20.87 -3.31 -4.70
C PHE A 252 -22.18 -3.27 -3.90
N SER A 253 -23.31 -3.00 -4.54
CA SER A 253 -24.62 -2.93 -3.87
C SER A 253 -25.24 -4.31 -3.59
N ASP A 254 -25.07 -5.27 -4.50
CA ASP A 254 -25.66 -6.61 -4.40
C ASP A 254 -24.73 -7.71 -4.92
N PRO A 255 -23.60 -7.95 -4.23
CA PRO A 255 -22.67 -9.01 -4.62
C PRO A 255 -23.33 -10.39 -4.53
N GLN A 256 -23.24 -11.19 -5.61
CA GLN A 256 -23.89 -12.49 -5.67
C GLN A 256 -22.97 -13.60 -5.16
N HIS A 257 -21.70 -13.58 -5.57
CA HIS A 257 -20.77 -14.65 -5.24
C HIS A 257 -20.26 -14.54 -3.79
N PRO A 258 -20.22 -15.65 -3.00
CA PRO A 258 -19.76 -15.62 -1.61
C PRO A 258 -18.35 -15.03 -1.42
N TYR A 259 -17.46 -15.26 -2.37
CA TYR A 259 -16.11 -14.72 -2.33
C TYR A 259 -16.08 -13.18 -2.50
N THR A 260 -16.91 -12.64 -3.38
CA THR A 260 -17.05 -11.18 -3.53
C THR A 260 -17.56 -10.54 -2.24
N LYS A 261 -18.56 -11.16 -1.59
CA LYS A 261 -19.04 -10.73 -0.26
C LYS A 261 -17.92 -10.72 0.77
N GLN A 262 -17.09 -11.76 0.79
CA GLN A 262 -15.93 -11.84 1.68
C GLN A 262 -14.87 -10.76 1.38
N LEU A 263 -14.60 -10.49 0.10
CA LEU A 263 -13.65 -9.43 -0.28
C LEU A 263 -14.14 -8.05 0.16
N LEU A 264 -15.40 -7.72 -0.11
CA LEU A 264 -16.00 -6.43 0.28
C LEU A 264 -16.07 -6.26 1.80
N ALA A 265 -16.41 -7.33 2.53
CA ALA A 265 -16.46 -7.30 4.01
C ALA A 265 -15.06 -7.23 4.65
N ALA A 266 -14.00 -7.58 3.94
CA ALA A 266 -12.63 -7.53 4.46
C ALA A 266 -11.97 -6.15 4.31
N VAL A 267 -12.57 -5.23 3.54
CA VAL A 267 -12.03 -3.87 3.36
C VAL A 267 -12.30 -3.04 4.61
N PRO A 268 -11.27 -2.54 5.29
CA PRO A 268 -11.46 -1.66 6.43
C PRO A 268 -12.18 -0.38 6.02
N ARG A 269 -13.14 0.06 6.83
CA ARG A 269 -13.86 1.33 6.65
C ARG A 269 -13.63 2.20 7.86
N ILE A 270 -13.49 3.49 7.64
CA ILE A 270 -13.43 4.44 8.76
C ILE A 270 -14.81 4.45 9.43
N GLY A 271 -14.83 4.17 10.75
CA GLY A 271 -16.04 4.21 11.56
C GLY A 271 -16.73 2.87 11.81
N ASP A 272 -16.25 1.77 11.24
CA ASP A 272 -16.84 0.42 11.44
C ASP A 272 -16.65 -0.12 12.89
N THR A 273 -15.89 0.57 13.74
CA THR A 273 -15.46 0.07 15.07
C THR A 273 -16.26 0.63 16.23
N GLY A 274 -17.32 1.42 15.99
CA GLY A 274 -18.22 1.90 17.06
C GLY A 274 -18.94 0.73 17.74
N GLU A 275 -18.88 0.64 19.08
CA GLU A 275 -19.62 -0.37 19.87
C GLU A 275 -21.13 -0.37 19.56
N ASP A 276 -21.65 0.70 18.96
CA ASP A 276 -23.06 0.88 18.56
C ASP A 276 -23.31 0.65 17.06
N GLY A 277 -22.31 0.26 16.25
CA GLY A 277 -22.48 0.00 14.80
C GLY A 277 -22.76 1.25 13.95
N GLU A 278 -22.49 2.43 14.48
CA GLU A 278 -22.64 3.69 13.76
C GLU A 278 -21.40 3.95 12.90
N VAL A 279 -21.53 3.77 11.58
CA VAL A 279 -20.49 4.14 10.61
C VAL A 279 -20.26 5.65 10.68
N ILE A 280 -18.98 6.06 10.82
CA ILE A 280 -18.63 7.49 10.80
C ILE A 280 -18.86 8.01 9.38
N ASP A 281 -19.83 8.91 9.20
CA ASP A 281 -19.94 9.69 7.98
C ASP A 281 -18.80 10.73 7.96
N THR A 282 -17.71 10.37 7.33
CA THR A 282 -16.54 11.25 7.20
C THR A 282 -16.80 12.46 6.30
N THR A 283 -17.82 12.41 5.43
CA THR A 283 -18.26 13.54 4.63
C THR A 283 -18.94 14.58 5.51
N ALA A 284 -19.81 14.13 6.44
CA ALA A 284 -20.39 14.98 7.47
C ALA A 284 -19.34 15.53 8.44
N ALA A 285 -18.31 14.73 8.76
CA ALA A 285 -17.19 15.15 9.58
C ALA A 285 -16.40 16.30 8.92
N LEU A 286 -16.11 16.20 7.64
CA LEU A 286 -15.43 17.24 6.86
C LEU A 286 -16.30 18.49 6.66
N ALA A 287 -17.63 18.34 6.61
CA ALA A 287 -18.58 19.44 6.53
C ALA A 287 -18.84 20.17 7.88
N GLY A 288 -18.25 19.68 8.97
CA GLY A 288 -18.38 20.32 10.30
C GLY A 288 -19.75 20.15 10.94
N ASP A 289 -20.43 19.02 10.72
CA ASP A 289 -21.74 18.75 11.29
C ASP A 289 -21.72 18.77 12.83
N THR A 290 -22.69 19.47 13.43
CA THR A 290 -22.76 19.69 14.88
C THR A 290 -22.89 18.40 15.69
N ALA A 291 -23.59 17.37 15.16
CA ALA A 291 -23.74 16.08 15.84
C ALA A 291 -22.41 15.33 15.87
N THR A 292 -21.69 15.32 14.75
CA THR A 292 -20.36 14.71 14.60
C THR A 292 -19.33 15.37 15.51
N ILE A 293 -19.35 16.71 15.64
CA ILE A 293 -18.48 17.46 16.58
C ILE A 293 -18.77 17.06 18.04
N ARG A 294 -20.03 16.92 18.43
CA ARG A 294 -20.38 16.48 19.80
C ARG A 294 -19.87 15.09 20.13
N LEU A 295 -19.99 14.15 19.19
CA LEU A 295 -19.44 12.78 19.36
C LEU A 295 -17.92 12.80 19.50
N ALA A 296 -17.23 13.65 18.75
CA ALA A 296 -15.79 13.84 18.89
C ALA A 296 -15.38 14.42 20.27
N GLU A 297 -16.17 15.35 20.81
CA GLU A 297 -15.95 15.90 22.17
C GLU A 297 -16.17 14.84 23.26
N VAL A 298 -17.18 13.95 23.09
CA VAL A 298 -17.40 12.83 24.01
C VAL A 298 -16.20 11.89 23.97
N ALA A 299 -15.75 11.46 22.79
CA ALA A 299 -14.58 10.60 22.63
C ALA A 299 -13.31 11.21 23.26
N ALA A 300 -13.11 12.52 23.12
CA ALA A 300 -11.98 13.19 23.74
C ALA A 300 -12.05 13.21 25.28
N ARG A 301 -13.24 13.35 25.87
CA ARG A 301 -13.44 13.30 27.33
C ARG A 301 -13.21 11.90 27.89
N GLU A 302 -13.81 10.89 27.27
CA GLU A 302 -13.64 9.49 27.66
C GLU A 302 -12.16 9.06 27.61
N ASP A 303 -11.43 9.49 26.59
CA ASP A 303 -9.97 9.25 26.50
C ASP A 303 -9.22 9.95 27.63
N ALA A 304 -9.53 11.21 27.94
CA ALA A 304 -8.89 11.94 29.03
C ALA A 304 -9.17 11.27 30.40
N ASP A 305 -10.39 10.85 30.65
CA ASP A 305 -10.79 10.14 31.87
C ASP A 305 -10.08 8.79 31.99
N ARG A 306 -10.04 8.00 30.90
CA ARG A 306 -9.30 6.74 30.82
C ARG A 306 -7.84 6.94 31.16
N ARG A 307 -7.16 7.90 30.54
CA ARG A 307 -5.72 8.17 30.74
C ARG A 307 -5.38 8.66 32.13
N SER A 308 -6.32 9.34 32.81
CA SER A 308 -6.10 9.80 34.18
C SER A 308 -5.90 8.66 35.19
N GLY A 309 -6.42 7.46 34.88
CA GLY A 309 -6.28 6.25 35.71
C GLY A 309 -5.12 5.33 35.32
N LEU A 310 -4.39 5.63 34.22
CA LEU A 310 -3.27 4.81 33.78
C LEU A 310 -2.00 5.10 34.58
N GLY A 311 -1.14 4.08 34.72
CA GLY A 311 0.13 4.16 35.44
C GLY A 311 1.19 4.99 34.72
N ALA A 312 2.47 4.73 35.01
CA ALA A 312 3.58 5.38 34.33
C ALA A 312 3.59 5.05 32.82
N PRO A 313 3.95 6.01 31.94
CA PRO A 313 4.00 5.79 30.52
C PRO A 313 5.03 4.73 30.12
N VAL A 314 4.70 3.97 29.06
CA VAL A 314 5.58 2.97 28.47
C VAL A 314 6.50 3.58 27.42
N LEU A 315 6.02 4.58 26.68
CA LEU A 315 6.80 5.39 25.73
C LEU A 315 6.47 6.85 25.94
N GLN A 316 7.49 7.69 26.06
CA GLN A 316 7.34 9.13 26.22
C GLN A 316 8.43 9.85 25.43
N PHE A 317 8.02 10.76 24.57
CA PHE A 317 8.87 11.70 23.84
C PHE A 317 8.54 13.11 24.29
N GLU A 318 9.56 13.87 24.69
CA GLU A 318 9.48 15.26 25.14
C GLU A 318 10.44 16.10 24.29
N ASP A 319 9.88 16.90 23.37
CA ASP A 319 10.62 17.80 22.48
C ASP A 319 11.74 17.09 21.69
N VAL A 320 11.43 15.89 21.17
CA VAL A 320 12.42 15.01 20.54
C VAL A 320 12.68 15.42 19.10
N ALA A 321 13.96 15.61 18.77
CA ALA A 321 14.44 15.70 17.39
C ALA A 321 15.32 14.50 17.03
N ILE A 322 15.22 14.05 15.77
CA ILE A 322 15.97 12.90 15.26
C ILE A 322 16.63 13.26 13.94
N ASP A 323 17.96 13.14 13.92
CA ASP A 323 18.79 13.46 12.75
C ASP A 323 19.39 12.20 12.12
N TYR A 324 19.36 12.11 10.80
CA TYR A 324 20.22 11.21 10.06
C TYR A 324 21.58 11.90 9.83
N PRO A 325 22.68 11.31 10.30
CA PRO A 325 23.99 11.91 10.15
C PRO A 325 24.41 11.96 8.68
N SER A 326 25.29 12.92 8.35
CA SER A 326 25.89 13.00 7.01
C SER A 326 26.63 11.70 6.66
N LYS A 327 26.44 11.20 5.44
CA LYS A 327 27.11 9.99 4.94
C LYS A 327 27.74 10.26 3.57
N GLY A 328 29.04 10.37 3.56
CA GLY A 328 29.79 10.71 2.34
C GLY A 328 29.43 12.10 1.80
N ARG A 329 28.79 12.16 0.62
CA ARG A 329 28.34 13.41 -0.01
C ARG A 329 26.88 13.80 0.37
N VAL A 330 26.17 12.93 1.10
CA VAL A 330 24.80 13.21 1.53
C VAL A 330 24.86 14.06 2.81
N PRO A 331 24.29 15.28 2.84
CA PRO A 331 24.27 16.11 4.03
C PRO A 331 23.45 15.45 5.14
N ALA A 332 23.67 15.91 6.39
CA ALA A 332 22.80 15.55 7.51
C ALA A 332 21.38 16.03 7.24
N PHE A 333 20.38 15.25 7.66
CA PHE A 333 18.98 15.54 7.44
C PHE A 333 18.20 15.36 8.75
N ARG A 334 17.46 16.38 9.17
CA ARG A 334 16.54 16.33 10.30
C ARG A 334 15.24 15.67 9.84
N ALA A 335 14.96 14.49 10.35
CA ALA A 335 13.82 13.69 9.95
C ALA A 335 12.62 13.83 10.87
N VAL A 336 12.84 14.20 12.12
CA VAL A 336 11.79 14.47 13.12
C VAL A 336 12.19 15.70 13.92
N GLU A 337 11.23 16.58 14.15
CA GLU A 337 11.41 17.83 14.88
C GLU A 337 10.29 17.99 15.92
N HIS A 338 10.69 18.38 17.16
CA HIS A 338 9.76 18.68 18.26
C HIS A 338 8.69 17.63 18.56
N ALA A 339 9.01 16.32 18.43
CA ALA A 339 8.03 15.26 18.70
C ALA A 339 7.67 15.20 20.20
N ASN A 340 6.37 15.37 20.50
CA ASN A 340 5.82 15.34 21.85
C ASN A 340 4.62 14.39 21.90
N PHE A 341 4.77 13.23 22.52
CA PHE A 341 3.68 12.28 22.72
C PHE A 341 3.98 11.27 23.82
N THR A 342 2.93 10.58 24.27
CA THR A 342 3.02 9.61 25.37
C THR A 342 2.11 8.42 25.06
N ILE A 343 2.60 7.19 25.32
CA ILE A 343 1.82 5.94 25.21
C ILE A 343 1.81 5.27 26.59
N TYR A 344 0.63 4.84 27.03
CA TYR A 344 0.41 4.20 28.32
C TYR A 344 0.32 2.68 28.22
N PRO A 345 0.44 1.93 29.34
CA PRO A 345 0.28 0.47 29.32
C PRO A 345 -1.08 0.05 28.74
N GLY A 346 -1.05 -0.94 27.85
CA GLY A 346 -2.25 -1.46 27.19
C GLY A 346 -2.88 -0.56 26.12
N GLU A 347 -2.34 0.65 25.90
CA GLU A 347 -2.83 1.60 24.89
C GLU A 347 -2.27 1.24 23.50
N VAL A 348 -3.14 1.26 22.49
CA VAL A 348 -2.73 1.19 21.08
C VAL A 348 -2.79 2.59 20.48
N THR A 349 -1.63 3.12 20.10
CA THR A 349 -1.50 4.44 19.48
C THR A 349 -1.13 4.28 18.00
N GLY A 350 -2.00 4.75 17.11
CA GLY A 350 -1.75 4.83 15.67
C GLY A 350 -0.87 6.02 15.32
N LEU A 351 0.18 5.82 14.55
CA LEU A 351 1.04 6.87 14.02
C LEU A 351 0.86 6.92 12.50
N VAL A 352 0.21 7.96 12.00
CA VAL A 352 -0.20 8.09 10.60
C VAL A 352 0.41 9.31 9.91
N GLY A 353 0.40 9.31 8.57
CA GLY A 353 0.91 10.41 7.74
C GLY A 353 1.48 9.89 6.43
N GLU A 354 1.88 10.77 5.54
CA GLU A 354 2.46 10.43 4.24
C GLU A 354 3.81 9.72 4.33
N SER A 355 4.23 9.09 3.25
CA SER A 355 5.56 8.49 3.13
C SER A 355 6.65 9.57 3.31
N GLY A 356 7.65 9.28 4.14
CA GLY A 356 8.70 10.26 4.46
C GLY A 356 8.35 11.26 5.57
N SER A 357 7.16 11.23 6.18
CA SER A 357 6.79 12.14 7.28
C SER A 357 7.54 11.89 8.61
N GLY A 358 8.36 10.82 8.71
CA GLY A 358 9.16 10.54 9.92
C GLY A 358 8.63 9.40 10.80
N LYS A 359 7.51 8.74 10.46
CA LYS A 359 6.89 7.66 11.26
C LYS A 359 7.84 6.52 11.63
N SER A 360 8.41 5.86 10.63
CA SER A 360 9.37 4.77 10.87
C SER A 360 10.65 5.25 11.57
N THR A 361 11.00 6.53 11.43
CA THR A 361 12.11 7.16 12.15
C THR A 361 11.81 7.21 13.65
N ILE A 362 10.59 7.61 14.05
CA ILE A 362 10.13 7.56 15.46
C ILE A 362 10.19 6.12 15.98
N GLY A 363 9.65 5.15 15.25
CA GLY A 363 9.69 3.74 15.65
C GLY A 363 11.11 3.22 15.87
N ARG A 364 12.03 3.55 14.96
CA ARG A 364 13.45 3.15 15.08
C ARG A 364 14.16 3.86 16.21
N ALA A 365 13.84 5.12 16.50
CA ALA A 365 14.39 5.85 17.62
C ALA A 365 13.90 5.29 18.96
N ALA A 366 12.63 4.91 19.07
CA ALA A 366 12.04 4.32 20.26
C ALA A 366 12.70 3.00 20.67
N ILE A 367 13.28 2.24 19.72
CA ILE A 367 14.08 1.03 20.03
C ILE A 367 15.60 1.31 20.08
N GLY A 368 16.01 2.57 19.97
CA GLY A 368 17.42 2.96 20.02
C GLY A 368 18.26 2.57 18.79
N LEU A 369 17.63 2.30 17.64
CA LEU A 369 18.35 2.09 16.37
C LEU A 369 18.80 3.43 15.75
N LEU A 370 18.13 4.53 16.09
CA LEU A 370 18.55 5.88 15.76
C LEU A 370 18.77 6.67 17.04
N PRO A 371 19.84 7.48 17.12
CA PRO A 371 20.09 8.31 18.29
C PRO A 371 19.08 9.47 18.35
N ILE A 372 18.73 9.87 19.56
CA ILE A 372 18.01 11.13 19.82
C ILE A 372 19.00 12.26 19.68
N ALA A 373 18.69 13.26 18.84
CA ALA A 373 19.54 14.41 18.63
C ALA A 373 19.30 15.50 19.70
N GLU A 374 18.03 15.76 20.00
CA GLU A 374 17.60 16.74 21.01
C GLU A 374 16.37 16.21 21.76
N GLY A 375 16.07 16.77 22.93
CA GLY A 375 14.92 16.40 23.75
C GLY A 375 15.16 15.18 24.64
N LYS A 376 14.07 14.64 25.18
CA LYS A 376 14.10 13.46 26.06
C LYS A 376 13.19 12.36 25.54
N ALA A 377 13.71 11.13 25.57
CA ALA A 377 12.94 9.95 25.24
C ALA A 377 13.07 8.91 26.33
N SER A 378 11.95 8.39 26.83
CA SER A 378 11.94 7.28 27.78
C SER A 378 11.12 6.11 27.25
N VAL A 379 11.62 4.90 27.44
CA VAL A 379 10.98 3.64 27.03
C VAL A 379 10.97 2.69 28.22
N VAL A 380 9.78 2.23 28.61
CA VAL A 380 9.54 1.36 29.77
C VAL A 380 10.21 1.92 31.03
N GLY A 381 10.11 3.25 31.22
CA GLY A 381 10.70 3.95 32.38
C GLY A 381 12.21 4.15 32.31
N VAL A 382 12.86 3.82 31.20
CA VAL A 382 14.31 4.00 31.00
C VAL A 382 14.55 5.15 30.04
N ASP A 383 15.31 6.16 30.46
CA ASP A 383 15.75 7.25 29.59
C ASP A 383 16.74 6.73 28.53
N ILE A 384 16.35 6.87 27.26
CA ILE A 384 17.14 6.43 26.11
C ILE A 384 17.79 7.59 25.33
N SER A 385 17.62 8.84 25.76
CA SER A 385 18.12 10.03 25.05
C SER A 385 19.61 9.96 24.74
N HIS A 386 20.38 9.40 25.65
CA HIS A 386 21.83 9.21 25.50
C HIS A 386 22.24 7.75 25.80
N ALA A 387 21.38 6.78 25.48
CA ALA A 387 21.57 5.41 25.87
C ALA A 387 22.78 4.76 25.17
N ASN A 388 23.62 4.09 25.95
CA ASN A 388 24.66 3.22 25.42
C ASN A 388 24.10 1.81 25.11
N ARG A 389 24.90 0.98 24.40
CA ARG A 389 24.49 -0.38 24.01
C ARG A 389 24.07 -1.28 25.20
N ARG A 390 24.65 -1.07 26.39
CA ARG A 390 24.30 -1.88 27.57
C ARG A 390 22.92 -1.53 28.08
N LEU A 391 22.60 -0.25 28.14
CA LEU A 391 21.28 0.23 28.54
C LEU A 391 20.22 -0.19 27.54
N LEU A 392 20.46 -0.02 26.24
CA LEU A 392 19.56 -0.47 25.18
C LEU A 392 19.30 -1.98 25.24
N HIS A 393 20.30 -2.79 25.59
CA HIS A 393 20.10 -4.23 25.76
C HIS A 393 19.12 -4.58 26.88
N THR A 394 19.00 -3.74 27.91
CA THR A 394 17.98 -3.94 28.95
C THR A 394 16.58 -3.58 28.44
N VAL A 395 16.46 -2.49 27.68
CA VAL A 395 15.21 -2.02 27.07
C VAL A 395 14.69 -3.03 26.03
N HIS A 396 15.56 -3.59 25.21
CA HIS A 396 15.18 -4.55 24.15
C HIS A 396 14.54 -5.86 24.67
N LYS A 397 14.57 -6.13 25.97
CA LYS A 397 13.86 -7.27 26.56
C LYS A 397 12.36 -6.99 26.73
N ASP A 398 12.03 -5.72 26.94
CA ASP A 398 10.67 -5.25 27.16
C ASP A 398 10.03 -4.61 25.92
N VAL A 399 10.76 -4.57 24.79
CA VAL A 399 10.27 -3.98 23.54
C VAL A 399 10.35 -4.96 22.38
N GLY A 400 9.25 -5.18 21.70
CA GLY A 400 9.17 -5.95 20.46
C GLY A 400 9.06 -5.04 19.23
N ILE A 401 9.53 -5.52 18.08
CA ILE A 401 9.32 -4.83 16.80
C ILE A 401 8.88 -5.78 15.71
N VAL A 402 7.86 -5.37 14.97
CA VAL A 402 7.42 -5.96 13.69
C VAL A 402 7.82 -5.00 12.59
N PHE A 403 8.61 -5.46 11.63
CA PHE A 403 9.10 -4.63 10.52
C PHE A 403 8.14 -4.65 9.33
N GLN A 404 8.19 -3.63 8.50
CA GLN A 404 7.36 -3.39 7.32
C GLN A 404 7.42 -4.53 6.30
N ASP A 405 8.62 -5.03 5.95
CA ASP A 405 8.77 -6.14 5.01
C ASP A 405 9.05 -7.45 5.75
N PRO A 406 8.09 -8.38 5.78
CA PRO A 406 8.26 -9.67 6.43
C PRO A 406 9.35 -10.53 5.76
N SER A 407 9.64 -10.32 4.47
CA SER A 407 10.62 -11.11 3.74
C SER A 407 12.05 -10.70 4.09
N SER A 408 12.33 -9.41 4.16
CA SER A 408 13.66 -8.90 4.56
C SER A 408 13.93 -9.03 6.06
N SER A 409 12.86 -9.13 6.87
CA SER A 409 12.97 -9.26 8.33
C SER A 409 13.42 -10.65 8.79
N LEU A 410 13.26 -11.68 7.97
CA LEU A 410 13.61 -13.06 8.27
C LEU A 410 14.88 -13.48 7.52
N ASN A 411 15.81 -14.15 8.21
CA ASN A 411 16.99 -14.70 7.54
C ASN A 411 16.58 -15.89 6.65
N PRO A 412 16.73 -15.79 5.30
CA PRO A 412 16.27 -16.84 4.39
C PRO A 412 17.02 -18.17 4.52
N ARG A 413 18.15 -18.17 5.22
CA ARG A 413 19.00 -19.35 5.42
C ARG A 413 18.69 -20.10 6.72
N LEU A 414 17.82 -19.55 7.57
CA LEU A 414 17.45 -20.15 8.86
C LEU A 414 16.02 -20.67 8.82
N PRO A 415 15.73 -21.84 9.42
CA PRO A 415 14.36 -22.26 9.67
C PRO A 415 13.62 -21.25 10.54
N VAL A 416 12.31 -21.08 10.31
CA VAL A 416 11.51 -20.07 11.02
C VAL A 416 11.49 -20.28 12.54
N GLY A 417 11.57 -21.53 13.01
CA GLY A 417 11.68 -21.80 14.44
C GLY A 417 12.94 -21.21 15.09
N GLN A 418 14.05 -21.14 14.35
CA GLN A 418 15.27 -20.47 14.83
C GLN A 418 15.07 -18.95 14.86
N SER A 419 14.42 -18.37 13.85
CA SER A 419 14.13 -16.93 13.80
C SER A 419 13.21 -16.50 14.95
N ILE A 420 12.17 -17.29 15.29
CA ILE A 420 11.29 -17.05 16.44
C ILE A 420 12.05 -17.19 17.76
N GLY A 421 12.92 -18.19 17.87
CA GLY A 421 13.64 -18.50 19.09
C GLY A 421 14.86 -17.63 19.38
N GLU A 422 15.37 -16.90 18.38
CA GLU A 422 16.59 -16.09 18.48
C GLU A 422 16.53 -15.05 19.63
N PRO A 423 15.46 -14.26 19.83
CA PRO A 423 15.36 -13.33 20.96
C PRO A 423 15.50 -14.04 22.32
N LEU A 424 14.88 -15.22 22.48
CA LEU A 424 14.94 -16.00 23.72
C LEU A 424 16.36 -16.52 24.02
N LEU A 425 17.08 -16.93 22.97
CA LEU A 425 18.48 -17.34 23.07
C LEU A 425 19.38 -16.18 23.46
N LEU A 426 19.24 -15.03 22.79
CA LEU A 426 20.05 -13.84 23.05
C LEU A 426 19.78 -13.26 24.44
N ALA A 427 18.54 -13.26 24.90
CA ALA A 427 18.17 -12.86 26.26
C ALA A 427 18.50 -13.90 27.31
N LYS A 428 18.98 -15.09 26.91
CA LYS A 428 19.29 -16.24 27.80
C LYS A 428 18.09 -16.75 28.62
N GLN A 429 16.88 -16.57 28.09
CA GLN A 429 15.64 -17.01 28.77
C GLN A 429 15.33 -18.49 28.54
N ALA A 430 15.65 -19.02 27.35
CA ALA A 430 15.40 -20.42 27.03
C ALA A 430 16.49 -21.00 26.10
N LYS A 431 16.74 -22.33 26.23
CA LYS A 431 17.64 -23.11 25.39
C LYS A 431 17.18 -24.57 25.29
N GLY A 432 17.61 -25.29 24.26
CA GLY A 432 17.29 -26.72 24.05
C GLY A 432 15.79 -26.98 24.02
N ALA A 433 15.32 -28.00 24.69
CA ALA A 433 13.91 -28.42 24.68
C ALA A 433 12.94 -27.34 25.19
N ALA A 434 13.35 -26.51 26.15
CA ALA A 434 12.53 -25.40 26.63
C ALA A 434 12.30 -24.33 25.52
N LEU A 435 13.34 -24.03 24.73
CA LEU A 435 13.24 -23.14 23.58
C LEU A 435 12.30 -23.71 22.53
N GLU A 436 12.43 -24.99 22.17
CA GLU A 436 11.55 -25.64 21.21
C GLU A 436 10.08 -25.62 21.66
N THR A 437 9.83 -25.85 22.93
CA THR A 437 8.48 -25.81 23.52
C THR A 437 7.91 -24.40 23.39
N ARG A 438 8.69 -23.37 23.72
CA ARG A 438 8.26 -21.98 23.64
C ARG A 438 8.00 -21.55 22.18
N VAL A 439 8.85 -21.95 21.23
CA VAL A 439 8.65 -21.70 19.80
C VAL A 439 7.34 -22.32 19.31
N LYS A 440 7.01 -23.54 19.73
CA LYS A 440 5.74 -24.19 19.37
C LYS A 440 4.54 -23.44 19.95
N GLN A 441 4.62 -22.95 21.20
CA GLN A 441 3.58 -22.12 21.80
C GLN A 441 3.37 -20.80 21.04
N LEU A 442 4.47 -20.16 20.62
CA LEU A 442 4.40 -18.92 19.82
C LEU A 442 3.81 -19.16 18.44
N LEU A 443 4.10 -20.29 17.79
CA LEU A 443 3.45 -20.68 16.54
C LEU A 443 1.93 -20.88 16.72
N ASP A 444 1.52 -21.56 17.79
CA ASP A 444 0.09 -21.72 18.14
C ASP A 444 -0.58 -20.36 18.37
N ALA A 445 0.07 -19.45 19.10
CA ALA A 445 -0.46 -18.12 19.40
C ALA A 445 -0.73 -17.29 18.12
N VAL A 446 0.10 -17.48 17.08
CA VAL A 446 -0.09 -16.82 15.77
C VAL A 446 -0.84 -17.68 14.75
N GLU A 447 -1.53 -18.74 15.21
CA GLU A 447 -2.35 -19.64 14.38
C GLU A 447 -1.59 -20.30 13.23
N LEU A 448 -0.36 -20.70 13.48
CA LEU A 448 0.45 -21.45 12.54
C LEU A 448 0.72 -22.88 13.05
N PRO A 449 0.71 -23.88 12.15
CA PRO A 449 1.04 -25.23 12.53
C PRO A 449 2.43 -25.33 13.15
N ARG A 450 2.58 -26.09 14.25
CA ARG A 450 3.87 -26.32 14.93
C ARG A 450 4.95 -26.89 14.02
N SER A 451 4.54 -27.65 12.98
CA SER A 451 5.43 -28.19 11.96
C SER A 451 6.14 -27.14 11.13
N TYR A 452 5.64 -25.87 11.14
CA TYR A 452 6.29 -24.78 10.41
C TYR A 452 7.64 -24.38 11.04
N SER A 453 7.93 -24.78 12.27
CA SER A 453 9.22 -24.52 12.90
C SER A 453 10.44 -24.95 12.08
N SER A 454 10.30 -26.00 11.25
CA SER A 454 11.35 -26.53 10.36
C SER A 454 11.35 -25.94 8.95
N ARG A 455 10.32 -25.19 8.54
CA ARG A 455 10.25 -24.55 7.23
C ARG A 455 11.17 -23.35 7.13
N TYR A 456 11.53 -23.02 5.89
CA TYR A 456 12.30 -21.82 5.56
C TYR A 456 11.37 -20.70 5.10
N PRO A 457 11.80 -19.42 5.19
CA PRO A 457 10.96 -18.28 4.78
C PRO A 457 10.44 -18.35 3.33
N HIS A 458 11.21 -18.89 2.39
CA HIS A 458 10.80 -19.02 0.99
C HIS A 458 9.66 -20.03 0.75
N GLU A 459 9.38 -20.91 1.71
CA GLU A 459 8.28 -21.88 1.65
C GLU A 459 6.95 -21.32 2.18
N LEU A 460 6.91 -20.04 2.55
CA LEU A 460 5.78 -19.41 3.23
C LEU A 460 5.20 -18.25 2.42
N SER A 461 3.88 -18.06 2.53
CA SER A 461 3.20 -16.88 1.98
C SER A 461 3.55 -15.60 2.77
N GLY A 462 3.26 -14.42 2.19
CA GLY A 462 3.48 -13.12 2.84
C GLY A 462 2.84 -13.03 4.23
N GLY A 463 1.56 -13.38 4.34
CA GLY A 463 0.84 -13.37 5.61
C GLY A 463 1.38 -14.38 6.64
N GLN A 464 1.89 -15.55 6.20
CA GLN A 464 2.54 -16.52 7.09
C GLN A 464 3.88 -15.97 7.61
N LYS A 465 4.68 -15.33 6.75
CA LYS A 465 5.93 -14.65 7.16
C LYS A 465 5.65 -13.54 8.17
N GLN A 466 4.58 -12.77 7.94
CA GLN A 466 4.17 -11.69 8.84
C GLN A 466 3.80 -12.23 10.23
N ARG A 467 2.99 -13.30 10.30
CA ARG A 467 2.65 -13.97 11.57
C ARG A 467 3.90 -14.48 12.29
N ILE A 468 4.92 -14.96 11.57
CA ILE A 468 6.21 -15.35 12.14
C ILE A 468 6.97 -14.13 12.68
N GLY A 469 6.94 -12.99 11.97
CA GLY A 469 7.47 -11.73 12.46
C GLY A 469 6.83 -11.28 13.77
N ILE A 470 5.50 -11.40 13.87
CA ILE A 470 4.74 -11.12 15.10
C ILE A 470 5.15 -12.10 16.23
N ALA A 471 5.20 -13.41 15.94
CA ALA A 471 5.63 -14.42 16.93
C ALA A 471 7.04 -14.13 17.48
N ARG A 472 7.98 -13.73 16.62
CA ARG A 472 9.33 -13.32 17.00
C ARG A 472 9.32 -12.07 17.89
N ALA A 473 8.53 -11.05 17.53
CA ALA A 473 8.42 -9.80 18.29
C ALA A 473 7.85 -10.02 19.69
N LEU A 474 6.91 -10.97 19.83
CA LEU A 474 6.27 -11.33 21.10
C LEU A 474 7.02 -12.40 21.92
N ALA A 475 8.15 -12.92 21.43
CA ALA A 475 8.86 -14.04 22.07
C ALA A 475 9.27 -13.74 23.52
N LEU A 476 9.64 -12.49 23.81
CA LEU A 476 10.07 -12.03 25.15
C LEU A 476 8.93 -11.45 26.00
N GLU A 477 7.67 -11.50 25.54
CA GLU A 477 6.51 -10.90 26.20
C GLU A 477 6.72 -9.39 26.46
N PRO A 478 6.90 -8.59 25.40
CA PRO A 478 7.26 -7.19 25.55
C PRO A 478 6.13 -6.37 26.18
N LYS A 479 6.49 -5.29 26.89
CA LYS A 479 5.54 -4.27 27.39
C LYS A 479 5.14 -3.28 26.32
N LEU A 480 6.01 -3.06 25.31
CA LEU A 480 5.78 -2.20 24.16
C LEU A 480 6.04 -2.97 22.88
N LEU A 481 5.09 -2.96 21.97
CA LEU A 481 5.25 -3.44 20.60
C LEU A 481 5.29 -2.25 19.64
N ILE A 482 6.29 -2.19 18.79
CA ILE A 482 6.33 -1.26 17.65
C ILE A 482 6.01 -2.06 16.40
N ALA A 483 4.92 -1.73 15.74
CA ALA A 483 4.47 -2.35 14.51
C ALA A 483 4.62 -1.35 13.35
N ASP A 484 5.72 -1.47 12.59
CA ASP A 484 6.04 -0.57 11.48
C ASP A 484 5.44 -1.12 10.19
N GLU A 485 4.29 -0.57 9.77
CA GLU A 485 3.50 -0.98 8.60
C GLU A 485 3.29 -2.50 8.47
N PRO A 486 2.77 -3.18 9.50
CA PRO A 486 2.78 -4.64 9.55
C PRO A 486 1.89 -5.33 8.52
N THR A 487 1.11 -4.60 7.74
CA THR A 487 0.15 -5.15 6.76
C THR A 487 0.27 -4.56 5.36
N SER A 488 1.16 -3.60 5.12
CA SER A 488 1.27 -2.86 3.85
C SER A 488 1.58 -3.70 2.61
N ALA A 489 2.18 -4.89 2.79
CA ALA A 489 2.54 -5.81 1.70
C ALA A 489 1.59 -7.02 1.60
N LEU A 490 0.38 -6.94 2.17
CA LEU A 490 -0.56 -8.04 2.24
C LEU A 490 -1.85 -7.72 1.48
N ASP A 491 -2.44 -8.75 0.85
CA ASP A 491 -3.79 -8.64 0.29
C ASP A 491 -4.82 -8.34 1.38
N VAL A 492 -5.90 -7.65 1.02
CA VAL A 492 -6.94 -7.17 1.95
C VAL A 492 -7.48 -8.26 2.87
N SER A 493 -7.77 -9.46 2.35
CA SER A 493 -8.29 -10.59 3.15
C SER A 493 -7.27 -11.16 4.14
N VAL A 494 -5.97 -11.14 3.78
CA VAL A 494 -4.87 -11.55 4.65
C VAL A 494 -4.58 -10.47 5.68
N GLN A 495 -4.64 -9.21 5.28
CA GLN A 495 -4.49 -8.04 6.14
C GLN A 495 -5.52 -8.07 7.29
N ALA A 496 -6.82 -8.23 6.99
CA ALA A 496 -7.88 -8.32 7.99
C ALA A 496 -7.58 -9.39 9.05
N LYS A 497 -7.18 -10.60 8.63
CA LYS A 497 -6.83 -11.70 9.55
C LYS A 497 -5.59 -11.43 10.41
N VAL A 498 -4.61 -10.68 9.89
CA VAL A 498 -3.41 -10.30 10.67
C VAL A 498 -3.76 -9.21 11.69
N LEU A 499 -4.65 -8.28 11.33
CA LEU A 499 -5.16 -7.25 12.24
C LEU A 499 -5.98 -7.85 13.38
N GLU A 500 -6.93 -8.75 13.09
CA GLU A 500 -7.70 -9.51 14.10
C GLU A 500 -6.78 -10.29 15.05
N LEU A 501 -5.75 -10.95 14.49
CA LEU A 501 -4.74 -11.65 15.28
C LEU A 501 -4.00 -10.70 16.22
N LEU A 502 -3.57 -9.53 15.72
CA LEU A 502 -2.83 -8.55 16.51
C LEU A 502 -3.69 -7.95 17.62
N GLN A 503 -4.97 -7.64 17.35
CA GLN A 503 -5.95 -7.17 18.33
C GLN A 503 -6.15 -8.20 19.45
N ARG A 504 -6.35 -9.47 19.10
CA ARG A 504 -6.51 -10.55 20.07
C ARG A 504 -5.27 -10.68 20.96
N LEU A 505 -4.07 -10.75 20.34
CA LEU A 505 -2.82 -10.86 21.06
C LEU A 505 -2.57 -9.65 21.97
N GLN A 506 -2.95 -8.45 21.55
CA GLN A 506 -2.86 -7.23 22.36
C GLN A 506 -3.77 -7.31 23.58
N ARG A 507 -5.03 -7.72 23.41
CA ARG A 507 -5.98 -7.90 24.53
C ARG A 507 -5.53 -9.00 25.50
N ASP A 508 -5.04 -10.12 24.97
CA ASP A 508 -4.64 -11.28 25.79
C ASP A 508 -3.35 -11.02 26.59
N LEU A 509 -2.39 -10.29 26.01
CA LEU A 509 -1.07 -10.04 26.59
C LEU A 509 -0.93 -8.66 27.25
N GLY A 510 -1.82 -7.71 26.95
CA GLY A 510 -1.87 -6.38 27.55
C GLY A 510 -0.69 -5.45 27.23
N PHE A 511 0.05 -5.69 26.15
CA PHE A 511 1.15 -4.81 25.74
C PHE A 511 0.63 -3.48 25.17
N ALA A 512 1.39 -2.40 25.36
CA ALA A 512 1.18 -1.16 24.64
C ALA A 512 1.68 -1.29 23.21
N CYS A 513 1.04 -0.62 22.24
CA CYS A 513 1.43 -0.71 20.84
C CYS A 513 1.57 0.67 20.19
N LEU A 514 2.72 0.92 19.56
CA LEU A 514 2.87 1.98 18.57
C LEU A 514 2.66 1.36 17.18
N PHE A 515 1.47 1.59 16.61
CA PHE A 515 1.07 1.04 15.32
C PHE A 515 1.29 2.10 14.23
N ILE A 516 2.27 1.89 13.39
CA ILE A 516 2.62 2.81 12.29
C ILE A 516 1.93 2.33 11.02
N SER A 517 1.18 3.21 10.36
CA SER A 517 0.52 2.94 9.08
C SER A 517 0.36 4.22 8.28
N HIS A 518 0.23 4.07 6.97
CA HIS A 518 -0.25 5.14 6.08
C HIS A 518 -1.77 5.03 5.81
N ASP A 519 -2.40 3.94 6.23
CA ASP A 519 -3.83 3.68 6.05
C ASP A 519 -4.60 3.98 7.35
N LEU A 520 -5.41 5.06 7.32
CA LEU A 520 -6.24 5.50 8.44
C LEU A 520 -7.36 4.52 8.76
N ALA A 521 -7.94 3.84 7.77
CA ALA A 521 -9.00 2.86 8.01
C ALA A 521 -8.47 1.65 8.78
N VAL A 522 -7.23 1.23 8.49
CA VAL A 522 -6.53 0.19 9.26
C VAL A 522 -6.26 0.64 10.69
N VAL A 523 -5.83 1.89 10.88
CA VAL A 523 -5.55 2.43 12.22
C VAL A 523 -6.82 2.54 13.05
N ASP A 524 -7.94 2.96 12.44
CA ASP A 524 -9.25 3.04 13.09
C ASP A 524 -9.68 1.70 13.71
N THR A 525 -9.38 0.58 13.04
CA THR A 525 -9.76 -0.75 13.56
C THR A 525 -9.03 -1.16 14.85
N LEU A 526 -7.89 -0.54 15.16
CA LEU A 526 -6.98 -1.00 16.21
C LEU A 526 -6.70 0.03 17.29
N ALA A 527 -6.61 1.31 16.90
CA ALA A 527 -6.01 2.33 17.74
C ALA A 527 -7.03 3.01 18.65
N ASP A 528 -6.64 3.19 19.90
CA ASP A 528 -7.34 4.04 20.86
C ASP A 528 -7.12 5.53 20.57
N ARG A 529 -5.92 5.86 20.10
CA ARG A 529 -5.47 7.21 19.79
C ARG A 529 -4.75 7.28 18.45
N ILE A 530 -4.78 8.44 17.84
CA ILE A 530 -4.05 8.73 16.59
C ILE A 530 -3.10 9.90 16.82
N ILE A 531 -1.90 9.76 16.26
CA ILE A 531 -0.89 10.82 16.08
C ILE A 531 -0.71 11.00 14.58
N VAL A 532 -0.94 12.21 14.09
CA VAL A 532 -0.79 12.57 12.67
C VAL A 532 0.53 13.30 12.48
N MET A 533 1.36 12.81 11.55
CA MET A 533 2.66 13.40 11.22
C MET A 533 2.70 13.96 9.81
N SER A 534 3.31 15.10 9.66
CA SER A 534 3.62 15.72 8.38
C SER A 534 5.01 16.38 8.44
N HIS A 535 5.85 16.15 7.42
CA HIS A 535 7.18 16.79 7.28
C HIS A 535 8.07 16.73 8.53
N GLY A 536 8.01 15.64 9.30
CA GLY A 536 8.82 15.47 10.51
C GLY A 536 8.20 15.99 11.79
N GLU A 537 7.04 16.63 11.73
CA GLU A 537 6.33 17.21 12.87
C GLU A 537 5.03 16.47 13.18
N ILE A 538 4.63 16.47 14.46
CA ILE A 538 3.31 16.03 14.89
C ILE A 538 2.34 17.21 14.71
N VAL A 539 1.45 17.09 13.72
CA VAL A 539 0.49 18.16 13.39
C VAL A 539 -0.80 18.07 14.19
N GLU A 540 -1.22 16.85 14.56
CA GLU A 540 -2.42 16.63 15.36
C GLU A 540 -2.31 15.33 16.13
N GLN A 541 -2.93 15.24 17.32
CA GLN A 541 -3.04 14.01 18.10
C GLN A 541 -4.28 14.04 19.00
N GLY A 542 -4.90 12.89 19.21
CA GLY A 542 -6.11 12.77 20.02
C GLY A 542 -6.68 11.36 20.06
N ALA A 543 -7.82 11.18 20.70
CA ALA A 543 -8.61 9.96 20.62
C ALA A 543 -8.96 9.66 19.14
N THR A 544 -9.01 8.39 18.77
CA THR A 544 -9.32 7.99 17.37
C THR A 544 -10.61 8.61 16.89
N GLY A 545 -11.70 8.47 17.67
CA GLY A 545 -12.99 9.07 17.31
C GLY A 545 -12.99 10.61 17.23
N GLN A 546 -12.12 11.29 17.98
CA GLN A 546 -11.95 12.75 17.88
C GLN A 546 -11.27 13.15 16.55
N ILE A 547 -10.16 12.52 16.24
CA ILE A 547 -9.37 12.85 15.04
C ILE A 547 -10.15 12.54 13.76
N LEU A 548 -10.87 11.42 13.72
CA LEU A 548 -11.59 11.00 12.53
C LEU A 548 -12.92 11.75 12.31
N ARG A 549 -13.59 12.20 13.41
CA ARG A 549 -14.89 12.89 13.33
C ARG A 549 -14.78 14.42 13.30
N ALA A 550 -13.75 15.00 13.91
CA ALA A 550 -13.56 16.45 13.95
C ALA A 550 -12.09 16.84 13.84
N PRO A 551 -11.46 16.56 12.69
CA PRO A 551 -10.07 16.94 12.44
C PRO A 551 -9.96 18.48 12.43
N LYS A 552 -8.98 19.03 13.18
CA LYS A 552 -8.78 20.47 13.30
C LYS A 552 -7.76 21.01 12.31
N GLN A 553 -6.82 20.17 11.91
CA GLN A 553 -5.73 20.55 11.01
C GLN A 553 -6.11 20.26 9.54
N ALA A 554 -5.87 21.23 8.67
CA ALA A 554 -6.14 21.09 7.23
C ALA A 554 -5.46 19.86 6.61
N TYR A 555 -4.25 19.55 7.08
CA TYR A 555 -3.54 18.34 6.63
C TYR A 555 -4.27 17.05 7.04
N THR A 556 -4.78 16.96 8.27
CA THR A 556 -5.57 15.81 8.74
C THR A 556 -6.87 15.66 7.95
N GLN A 557 -7.54 16.77 7.64
CA GLN A 557 -8.75 16.78 6.81
C GLN A 557 -8.46 16.24 5.40
N ARG A 558 -7.38 16.69 4.76
CA ARG A 558 -6.94 16.19 3.45
C ARG A 558 -6.58 14.71 3.49
N LEU A 559 -5.88 14.27 4.55
CA LEU A 559 -5.51 12.87 4.72
C LEU A 559 -6.75 11.96 4.85
N ILE A 560 -7.76 12.38 5.63
CA ILE A 560 -9.03 11.64 5.78
C ILE A 560 -9.81 11.63 4.46
N ALA A 561 -9.89 12.76 3.77
CA ALA A 561 -10.60 12.86 2.49
C ALA A 561 -9.96 12.02 1.37
N ALA A 562 -8.66 11.71 1.49
CA ALA A 562 -7.93 10.90 0.53
C ALA A 562 -8.10 9.38 0.72
N VAL A 563 -8.61 8.92 1.88
CA VAL A 563 -8.81 7.49 2.14
C VAL A 563 -9.89 6.93 1.22
N PRO A 564 -9.57 5.93 0.38
CA PRO A 564 -10.56 5.35 -0.52
C PRO A 564 -11.60 4.52 0.26
N VAL A 565 -12.85 4.56 -0.19
CA VAL A 565 -13.95 3.79 0.39
C VAL A 565 -14.52 2.81 -0.63
N PRO A 566 -14.90 1.59 -0.21
CA PRO A 566 -15.49 0.60 -1.09
C PRO A 566 -17.00 0.86 -1.31
N ASP A 567 -17.36 2.08 -1.69
CA ASP A 567 -18.69 2.52 -2.08
C ASP A 567 -18.56 3.58 -3.17
N PRO A 568 -19.05 3.32 -4.40
CA PRO A 568 -18.89 4.24 -5.53
C PRO A 568 -19.57 5.60 -5.34
N ALA A 569 -20.70 5.65 -4.63
CA ALA A 569 -21.44 6.90 -4.40
C ALA A 569 -20.73 7.76 -3.34
N GLU A 570 -20.33 7.15 -2.23
CA GLU A 570 -19.56 7.82 -1.19
C GLU A 570 -18.20 8.27 -1.71
N GLN A 571 -17.53 7.44 -2.52
CA GLN A 571 -16.22 7.78 -3.11
C GLN A 571 -16.31 9.01 -4.02
N ARG A 572 -17.38 9.16 -4.81
CA ARG A 572 -17.63 10.37 -5.60
C ARG A 572 -17.78 11.61 -4.71
N ALA A 573 -18.60 11.53 -3.67
CA ALA A 573 -18.79 12.64 -2.74
C ALA A 573 -17.48 13.04 -2.04
N ARG A 574 -16.67 12.08 -1.61
CA ARG A 574 -15.35 12.34 -1.00
C ARG A 574 -14.38 13.01 -1.97
N ARG A 575 -14.36 12.60 -3.22
CA ARG A 575 -13.53 13.24 -4.26
C ARG A 575 -13.92 14.70 -4.45
N GLU A 576 -15.23 15.00 -4.53
CA GLU A 576 -15.72 16.37 -4.64
C GLU A 576 -15.34 17.20 -3.40
N ALA A 577 -15.50 16.66 -2.20
CA ALA A 577 -15.08 17.33 -0.96
C ALA A 577 -13.56 17.59 -0.92
N ARG A 578 -12.75 16.61 -1.36
CA ARG A 578 -11.29 16.79 -1.47
C ARG A 578 -10.92 17.90 -2.47
N ALA A 579 -11.56 17.92 -3.63
CA ALA A 579 -11.31 18.97 -4.62
C ALA A 579 -11.67 20.37 -4.07
N ALA A 580 -12.75 20.49 -3.31
CA ALA A 580 -13.12 21.75 -2.65
C ALA A 580 -12.08 22.17 -1.59
N LEU A 581 -11.61 21.24 -0.75
CA LEU A 581 -10.56 21.51 0.24
C LEU A 581 -9.24 21.96 -0.39
N LEU A 582 -8.86 21.38 -1.52
CA LEU A 582 -7.66 21.80 -2.26
C LEU A 582 -7.81 23.20 -2.83
N ALA A 583 -8.97 23.52 -3.40
CA ALA A 583 -9.25 24.86 -3.95
C ALA A 583 -9.28 25.97 -2.88
N GLU A 584 -9.70 25.68 -1.64
CA GLU A 584 -9.70 26.63 -0.53
C GLU A 584 -8.29 26.95 0.00
N HIS A 585 -7.32 26.05 -0.18
CA HIS A 585 -5.97 26.20 0.38
C HIS A 585 -4.91 26.65 -0.65
N ASP A 586 -5.25 26.60 -1.96
CA ASP A 586 -4.41 27.19 -3.03
C ASP A 586 -4.62 28.70 -3.20
N LEU A 587 -5.46 29.33 -2.35
CA LEU A 587 -5.64 30.78 -2.19
C LEU A 587 -4.83 31.30 -0.99
#